data_f3072655d76d9d02cf4cf4b1e86acb24
#
_entry.id   f3072655d76d9d02cf4cf4b1e86acb24
#
_cell.length_a   1.000
_cell.length_b   1.000
_cell.length_c   1.000
_cell.angle_alpha   90.00
_cell.angle_beta   90.00
_cell.angle_gamma   90.00
#
_symmetry.space_group_name_H-M   'P 1'
#
loop_
_entity.id
_entity.type
_entity.pdbx_description
1 polymer ?
#
loop_
_entity_poly.entity_id
_entity_poly.type
_entity_poly.pdbx_seq_one_letter_code
_entity_poly.pdbx_strand_id
1 'polypeptide(L)'
;MTEGTSLLHVGDKNFAAEVLNSEVPVLVDFWATWCGPCRSISPIVEELAKEFTGKVKITKLNVDENPAIPSQYGVRGIPTLILFKGGKILDQIVGAVPKARLKAMIEKAL
;
A
#
# COMPACT_ATOMS: atom_id res chain seq x y z
N MET A 1 9.60 18.54 2.59
CA MET A 1 9.53 17.79 2.44
C MET A 1 9.74 16.82 3.10
N THR A 2 9.39 16.31 3.21
CA THR A 2 9.66 15.50 3.83
C THR A 2 10.35 14.73 3.47
N GLU A 3 11.10 14.73 3.78
CA GLU A 3 11.82 14.21 3.53
C GLU A 3 12.00 13.06 3.20
N GLY A 4 12.43 12.92 2.58
CA GLY A 4 13.04 11.72 2.22
C GLY A 4 12.21 10.52 2.09
N THR A 5 11.01 10.60 2.35
CA THR A 5 10.15 9.45 2.21
C THR A 5 9.48 9.45 0.86
N SER A 6 9.38 8.25 0.24
CA SER A 6 8.62 8.07 -0.98
C SER A 6 7.23 7.51 -0.69
N LEU A 7 6.80 7.55 0.56
CA LEU A 7 5.47 7.11 0.95
C LEU A 7 4.43 8.14 0.50
N LEU A 8 3.45 7.68 -0.26
CA LEU A 8 2.41 8.53 -0.82
C LEU A 8 1.05 8.15 -0.24
N HIS A 9 0.26 9.14 0.14
CA HIS A 9 -1.11 8.89 0.58
C HIS A 9 -2.04 8.99 -0.62
N VAL A 10 -2.80 7.93 -0.87
CA VAL A 10 -3.76 7.90 -1.97
C VAL A 10 -5.18 7.80 -1.42
N GLY A 11 -6.15 8.14 -2.24
CA GLY A 11 -7.55 8.08 -1.86
C GLY A 11 -8.42 7.84 -3.07
N ASP A 12 -9.74 7.85 -2.84
CA ASP A 12 -10.71 7.54 -3.88
C ASP A 12 -10.54 8.42 -5.11
N LYS A 13 -10.13 9.67 -4.92
CA LYS A 13 -10.06 10.65 -6.02
C LYS A 13 -8.83 10.47 -6.90
N ASN A 14 -7.71 10.02 -6.33
CA ASN A 14 -6.47 9.92 -7.10
C ASN A 14 -5.98 8.49 -7.30
N PHE A 15 -6.77 7.51 -6.88
CA PHE A 15 -6.36 6.11 -6.97
C PHE A 15 -6.05 5.69 -8.41
N ALA A 16 -6.92 6.05 -9.34
CA ALA A 16 -6.70 5.67 -10.74
C ALA A 16 -5.38 6.25 -11.27
N ALA A 17 -5.14 7.53 -11.02
CA ALA A 17 -3.94 8.20 -11.52
C ALA A 17 -2.67 7.65 -10.86
N GLU A 18 -2.70 7.48 -9.54
CA GLU A 18 -1.49 7.15 -8.80
C GLU A 18 -1.20 5.66 -8.76
N VAL A 19 -2.22 4.82 -8.83
CA VAL A 19 -2.06 3.38 -8.68
C VAL A 19 -2.30 2.65 -10.00
N LEU A 20 -3.47 2.81 -10.58
CA LEU A 20 -3.84 2.02 -11.75
C LEU A 20 -3.06 2.42 -13.00
N ASN A 21 -2.74 3.70 -13.15
CA ASN A 21 -1.99 4.21 -14.30
C ASN A 21 -0.50 4.36 -14.04
N SER A 22 -0.02 3.84 -12.91
CA SER A 22 1.39 3.95 -12.55
C SER A 22 2.26 3.13 -13.50
N GLU A 23 3.42 3.70 -13.88
CA GLU A 23 4.39 3.01 -14.72
C GLU A 23 5.24 2.02 -13.93
N VAL A 24 5.22 2.12 -12.61
CA VAL A 24 5.94 1.18 -11.74
C VAL A 24 4.92 0.44 -10.87
N PRO A 25 5.30 -0.72 -10.32
CA PRO A 25 4.40 -1.42 -9.40
C PRO A 25 4.08 -0.57 -8.18
N VAL A 26 2.89 -0.79 -7.60
CA VAL A 26 2.40 0.00 -6.46
C VAL A 26 1.91 -0.95 -5.38
N LEU A 27 2.39 -0.74 -4.15
CA LEU A 27 1.84 -1.40 -2.98
C LEU A 27 0.90 -0.42 -2.29
N VAL A 28 -0.33 -0.86 -1.99
CA VAL A 28 -1.30 -0.04 -1.28
C VAL A 28 -1.59 -0.66 0.07
N ASP A 29 -1.32 0.09 1.14
CA ASP A 29 -1.60 -0.29 2.52
C ASP A 29 -2.93 0.34 2.93
N PHE A 30 -3.98 -0.48 3.01
CA PHE A 30 -5.30 -0.04 3.47
C PHE A 30 -5.32 -0.06 4.99
N TRP A 31 -5.56 1.09 5.61
CA TRP A 31 -5.40 1.27 7.05
C TRP A 31 -6.44 2.23 7.63
N ALA A 32 -6.50 2.30 8.96
CA ALA A 32 -7.31 3.28 9.69
C ALA A 32 -6.59 3.68 10.96
N THR A 33 -6.90 4.87 11.47
CA THR A 33 -6.22 5.43 12.65
C THR A 33 -6.48 4.60 13.91
N TRP A 34 -7.65 3.97 14.01
CA TRP A 34 -8.05 3.17 15.18
C TRP A 34 -7.51 1.73 15.14
N CYS A 35 -6.85 1.36 14.10
CA CYS A 35 -6.43 -0.03 13.85
C CYS A 35 -5.05 -0.28 14.48
N GLY A 36 -5.01 -1.07 15.56
CA GLY A 36 -3.75 -1.40 16.23
C GLY A 36 -2.75 -2.12 15.34
N PRO A 37 -3.16 -3.22 14.67
CA PRO A 37 -2.25 -3.93 13.77
C PRO A 37 -1.73 -3.06 12.63
N CYS A 38 -2.56 -2.12 12.12
CA CYS A 38 -2.10 -1.17 11.10
C CYS A 38 -0.95 -0.32 11.62
N ARG A 39 -1.07 0.16 12.87
CA ARG A 39 -0.02 0.97 13.48
C ARG A 39 1.25 0.17 13.69
N SER A 40 1.13 -1.12 14.02
CA SER A 40 2.31 -1.93 14.29
C SER A 40 3.15 -2.17 13.02
N ILE A 41 2.54 -2.19 11.82
CA ILE A 41 3.32 -2.36 10.59
C ILE A 41 3.69 -1.02 9.94
N SER A 42 3.19 0.10 10.46
CA SER A 42 3.46 1.40 9.85
C SER A 42 4.96 1.70 9.70
N PRO A 43 5.81 1.45 10.72
CA PRO A 43 7.26 1.65 10.54
C PRO A 43 7.85 0.77 9.46
N ILE A 44 7.34 -0.46 9.33
CA ILE A 44 7.80 -1.41 8.31
C ILE A 44 7.46 -0.87 6.92
N VAL A 45 6.24 -0.37 6.74
CA VAL A 45 5.80 0.18 5.46
C VAL A 45 6.66 1.39 5.09
N GLU A 46 6.99 2.24 6.07
CA GLU A 46 7.86 3.39 5.84
C GLU A 46 9.26 2.97 5.42
N GLU A 47 9.81 1.93 6.06
CA GLU A 47 11.12 1.40 5.69
C GLU A 47 11.11 0.87 4.25
N LEU A 48 10.05 0.13 3.89
CA LEU A 48 9.93 -0.41 2.54
C LEU A 48 9.81 0.70 1.51
N ALA A 49 9.14 1.80 1.84
CA ALA A 49 9.03 2.94 0.94
C ALA A 49 10.42 3.48 0.60
N LYS A 50 11.31 3.53 1.59
CA LYS A 50 12.69 3.99 1.37
C LYS A 50 13.50 2.99 0.58
N GLU A 51 13.36 1.68 0.90
CA GLU A 51 14.13 0.64 0.25
C GLU A 51 13.81 0.50 -1.23
N PHE A 52 12.56 0.71 -1.60
CA PHE A 52 12.12 0.51 -2.99
C PHE A 52 11.91 1.80 -3.76
N THR A 53 12.44 2.92 -3.25
CA THR A 53 12.36 4.21 -3.94
C THR A 53 12.80 4.08 -5.39
N GLY A 54 11.95 4.54 -6.31
CA GLY A 54 12.22 4.49 -7.74
C GLY A 54 11.91 3.16 -8.41
N LYS A 55 11.66 2.10 -7.63
CA LYS A 55 11.38 0.77 -8.19
C LYS A 55 9.93 0.36 -7.97
N VAL A 56 9.41 0.58 -6.78
CA VAL A 56 8.02 0.28 -6.41
C VAL A 56 7.49 1.45 -5.61
N LYS A 57 6.31 1.90 -5.96
CA LYS A 57 5.66 2.99 -5.25
C LYS A 57 4.94 2.40 -4.04
N ILE A 58 5.26 2.86 -2.84
CA ILE A 58 4.61 2.39 -1.62
C ILE A 58 3.61 3.45 -1.18
N THR A 59 2.34 3.08 -1.05
CA THR A 59 1.27 4.03 -0.76
C THR A 59 0.43 3.57 0.42
N LYS A 60 -0.32 4.51 1.00
CA LYS A 60 -1.27 4.24 2.09
C LYS A 60 -2.63 4.84 1.72
N LEU A 61 -3.69 4.12 2.03
CA LEU A 61 -5.06 4.58 1.83
C LEU A 61 -5.85 4.43 3.12
N ASN A 62 -6.34 5.54 3.67
CA ASN A 62 -7.16 5.54 4.87
C ASN A 62 -8.59 5.16 4.50
N VAL A 63 -9.05 4.00 4.98
CA VAL A 63 -10.35 3.44 4.56
C VAL A 63 -11.54 4.24 5.10
N ASP A 64 -11.36 4.94 6.22
CA ASP A 64 -12.45 5.75 6.77
C ASP A 64 -12.72 6.99 5.93
N GLU A 65 -11.67 7.56 5.36
CA GLU A 65 -11.79 8.76 4.54
C GLU A 65 -12.06 8.44 3.08
N ASN A 66 -11.80 7.21 2.66
CA ASN A 66 -11.87 6.80 1.26
C ASN A 66 -12.55 5.45 1.15
N PRO A 67 -13.89 5.40 1.29
CA PRO A 67 -14.59 4.12 1.35
C PRO A 67 -14.84 3.45 0.00
N ALA A 68 -14.78 4.18 -1.10
CA ALA A 68 -15.15 3.62 -2.41
C ALA A 68 -14.15 2.59 -2.90
N ILE A 69 -12.85 2.90 -2.84
CA ILE A 69 -11.82 1.98 -3.33
C ILE A 69 -11.74 0.71 -2.49
N PRO A 70 -11.71 0.77 -1.14
CA PRO A 70 -11.73 -0.47 -0.37
C PRO A 70 -12.92 -1.35 -0.69
N SER A 71 -14.10 -0.76 -0.86
CA SER A 71 -15.30 -1.51 -1.21
C SER A 71 -15.16 -2.16 -2.58
N GLN A 72 -14.62 -1.43 -3.55
CA GLN A 72 -14.43 -1.93 -4.91
C GLN A 72 -13.54 -3.17 -4.95
N TYR A 73 -12.50 -3.20 -4.12
CA TYR A 73 -11.55 -4.31 -4.10
C TYR A 73 -11.84 -5.34 -3.01
N GLY A 74 -12.98 -5.24 -2.37
CA GLY A 74 -13.40 -6.25 -1.39
C GLY A 74 -12.58 -6.25 -0.12
N VAL A 75 -12.01 -5.10 0.27
CA VAL A 75 -11.23 -4.98 1.49
C VAL A 75 -12.18 -5.00 2.68
N ARG A 76 -12.07 -6.03 3.53
CA ARG A 76 -12.95 -6.20 4.69
C ARG A 76 -12.20 -6.11 6.00
N GLY A 77 -10.95 -6.57 6.01
CA GLY A 77 -10.12 -6.50 7.20
C GLY A 77 -8.95 -5.60 6.94
N ILE A 78 -8.41 -5.00 7.99
CA ILE A 78 -7.24 -4.13 7.87
C ILE A 78 -6.21 -4.50 8.95
N PRO A 79 -4.93 -4.35 8.63
CA PRO A 79 -4.42 -3.85 7.37
C PRO A 79 -4.59 -4.88 6.24
N THR A 80 -4.84 -4.38 5.05
CA THR A 80 -4.78 -5.18 3.83
C THR A 80 -3.76 -4.51 2.93
N LEU A 81 -2.84 -5.29 2.40
CA LEU A 81 -1.79 -4.78 1.50
C LEU A 81 -1.96 -5.44 0.15
N ILE A 82 -2.23 -4.62 -0.86
CA ILE A 82 -2.44 -5.11 -2.22
C ILE A 82 -1.35 -4.57 -3.11
N LEU A 83 -0.70 -5.47 -3.85
CA LEU A 83 0.35 -5.13 -4.79
C LEU A 83 -0.25 -5.08 -6.20
N PHE A 84 -0.15 -3.91 -6.83
CA PHE A 84 -0.64 -3.69 -8.19
C PHE A 84 0.52 -3.61 -9.17
N LYS A 85 0.34 -4.14 -10.35
CA LYS A 85 1.28 -3.98 -11.45
C LYS A 85 0.50 -3.87 -12.75
N GLY A 86 0.74 -2.77 -13.49
CA GLY A 86 0.02 -2.55 -14.74
C GLY A 86 -1.47 -2.41 -14.56
N GLY A 87 -1.91 -1.86 -13.43
CA GLY A 87 -3.32 -1.67 -13.12
C GLY A 87 -4.03 -2.90 -12.62
N LYS A 88 -3.33 -4.01 -12.42
CA LYS A 88 -3.93 -5.27 -11.99
C LYS A 88 -3.33 -5.73 -10.67
N ILE A 89 -4.11 -6.48 -9.89
CA ILE A 89 -3.64 -7.05 -8.65
C ILE A 89 -2.66 -8.19 -8.96
N LEU A 90 -1.45 -8.07 -8.41
CA LEU A 90 -0.45 -9.12 -8.53
C LEU A 90 -0.49 -10.06 -7.32
N ASP A 91 -0.69 -9.49 -6.12
CA ASP A 91 -0.72 -10.28 -4.88
C ASP A 91 -1.35 -9.45 -3.78
N GLN A 92 -1.74 -10.09 -2.68
CA GLN A 92 -2.27 -9.36 -1.53
C GLN A 92 -2.02 -10.13 -0.24
N ILE A 93 -1.96 -9.38 0.86
CA ILE A 93 -1.80 -9.92 2.21
C ILE A 93 -2.80 -9.21 3.11
N VAL A 94 -3.50 -9.97 3.95
CA VAL A 94 -4.40 -9.42 4.96
C VAL A 94 -3.77 -9.67 6.33
N GLY A 95 -3.68 -8.61 7.14
CA GLY A 95 -3.15 -8.71 8.50
C GLY A 95 -1.72 -8.19 8.61
N ALA A 96 -1.30 -7.99 9.85
CA ALA A 96 0.06 -7.52 10.14
C ALA A 96 1.02 -8.71 10.05
N VAL A 97 1.96 -8.64 9.12
CA VAL A 97 2.93 -9.71 8.89
C VAL A 97 4.34 -9.14 9.06
N PRO A 98 5.36 -9.99 9.23
CA PRO A 98 6.74 -9.52 9.34
C PRO A 98 7.21 -8.83 8.07
N LYS A 99 8.19 -7.94 8.23
CA LYS A 99 8.75 -7.18 7.09
C LYS A 99 9.23 -8.09 5.97
N ALA A 100 9.89 -9.21 6.32
CA ALA A 100 10.39 -10.14 5.30
C ALA A 100 9.28 -10.67 4.40
N ARG A 101 8.10 -10.89 4.97
CA ARG A 101 6.96 -11.38 4.19
C ARG A 101 6.46 -10.34 3.19
N LEU A 102 6.38 -9.07 3.63
CA LEU A 102 5.97 -7.97 2.76
C LEU A 102 7.02 -7.74 1.67
N LYS A 103 8.29 -7.76 2.06
CA LYS A 103 9.38 -7.54 1.11
C LYS A 103 9.37 -8.62 0.03
N ALA A 104 9.17 -9.89 0.42
CA ALA A 104 9.10 -10.99 -0.54
C ALA A 104 7.96 -10.79 -1.55
N MET A 105 6.81 -10.31 -1.07
CA MET A 105 5.69 -10.02 -1.97
C MET A 105 6.04 -8.92 -2.95
N ILE A 106 6.62 -7.82 -2.47
CA ILE A 106 6.98 -6.68 -3.32
C ILE A 106 7.98 -7.10 -4.39
N GLU A 107 8.93 -7.96 -4.03
CA GLU A 107 9.96 -8.41 -4.96
C GLU A 107 9.40 -9.20 -6.13
N LYS A 108 8.22 -9.76 -6.01
CA LYS A 108 7.56 -10.45 -7.13
C LYS A 108 7.28 -9.50 -8.31
N ALA A 109 7.21 -8.21 -8.04
CA ALA A 109 6.88 -7.23 -9.06
C ALA A 109 8.12 -6.70 -9.81
N LEU A 110 9.29 -7.05 -9.34
CA LEU A 110 10.55 -6.54 -9.93
C LEU A 110 11.05 -7.36 -11.10
#